data_6d3175d646bd95581c22f3c5198f2b7b
#
_entry.id   6d3175d646bd95581c22f3c5198f2b7b
#
_cell.length_a   1.000
_cell.length_b   1.000
_cell.length_c   1.000
_cell.angle_alpha   90.00
_cell.angle_beta   90.00
_cell.angle_gamma   90.00
#
_symmetry.space_group_name_H-M   'P 1'
#
loop_
_entity.id
_entity.type
_entity.pdbx_description
1 polymer ?
#
loop_
_entity_poly.entity_id
_entity_poly.type
_entity_poly.pdbx_seq_one_letter_code
_entity_poly.pdbx_strand_id
1 'polypeptide(L)'
;LISVEKTMVAGDAVFPAAATKTPKSMNQYFFAKVSFLRQQNDGTIKKESEQYLVDAMSFTETEARVIREVGESVRDLYFDSIAHSPIQEVVSYGDTDLWFKCKVVYKDVDPDSGKEKKTTLYILVNANDVNEAYDRCKDHLKSMLVPFEIPKVEETAICEIYQYEKPVPAGYLKR
;
A
#
# COMPACT_ATOMS: atom_id res chain seq x y z
N LEU A 1 17.28 46.31 -5.84
CA LEU A 1 17.07 45.88 -5.99
C LEU A 1 16.79 44.76 -5.99
N ILE A 2 16.26 44.09 -5.90
CA ILE A 2 16.09 43.10 -5.83
C ILE A 2 15.22 42.38 -5.56
N SER A 3 14.85 42.00 -5.87
CA SER A 3 14.14 41.29 -5.87
C SER A 3 13.76 40.29 -5.65
N VAL A 4 13.43 39.75 -5.51
CA VAL A 4 13.01 38.88 -5.35
C VAL A 4 12.35 38.04 -5.33
N GLU A 5 12.29 37.66 -5.45
CA GLU A 5 11.87 36.83 -5.54
C GLU A 5 11.26 36.00 -5.24
N LYS A 6 10.90 35.69 -5.16
CA LYS A 6 10.26 35.14 -4.86
C LYS A 6 9.74 34.18 -4.91
N THR A 7 9.67 33.80 -5.02
CA THR A 7 9.14 33.00 -5.07
C THR A 7 8.55 32.15 -4.94
N MET A 8 8.41 31.77 -4.98
CA MET A 8 7.95 30.99 -4.99
C MET A 8 7.36 30.22 -4.73
N VAL A 9 7.15 29.94 -4.67
CA VAL A 9 6.75 29.30 -4.36
C VAL A 9 6.08 28.61 -4.34
N ALA A 10 6.01 28.39 -4.42
CA ALA A 10 5.47 27.83 -4.45
C ALA A 10 4.79 27.08 -4.45
N GLY A 11 4.48 27.02 -4.37
CA GLY A 11 3.74 26.38 -4.30
C GLY A 11 3.30 25.55 -4.63
N ASP A 12 3.37 25.64 -4.80
CA ASP A 12 3.07 24.97 -5.09
C ASP A 12 2.60 24.05 -5.25
N ALA A 13 2.71 23.91 -5.51
CA ALA A 13 2.41 23.18 -5.91
C ALA A 13 1.79 22.26 -5.75
N VAL A 14 1.49 22.17 -5.71
CA VAL A 14 0.82 21.53 -5.31
C VAL A 14 0.01 20.90 -5.97
N PHE A 15 0.22 20.60 -6.69
CA PHE A 15 -0.44 20.02 -7.37
C PHE A 15 -0.47 18.87 -7.38
N PRO A 16 -1.17 18.62 -6.95
CA PRO A 16 -1.60 17.50 -6.88
C PRO A 16 -1.54 16.93 -8.01
N ALA A 17 -0.75 16.81 -8.16
CA ALA A 17 -0.63 15.94 -8.85
C ALA A 17 -1.46 15.19 -9.47
N ALA A 18 -2.12 15.81 -9.53
CA ALA A 18 -3.01 15.39 -10.12
C ALA A 18 -2.59 14.59 -11.10
N ALA A 19 -2.90 13.69 -11.08
CA ALA A 19 -2.92 13.00 -12.23
C ALA A 19 -1.66 12.87 -13.00
N THR A 20 -0.66 13.30 -12.47
CA THR A 20 0.52 12.70 -12.96
C THR A 20 0.33 11.24 -12.67
N LYS A 21 0.09 10.52 -13.69
CA LYS A 21 0.38 9.11 -13.64
C LYS A 21 1.76 9.03 -13.04
N THR A 22 1.80 8.82 -11.77
CA THR A 22 3.00 8.32 -11.14
C THR A 22 3.49 7.27 -12.10
N PRO A 23 4.69 7.36 -12.58
CA PRO A 23 5.21 6.31 -13.41
C PRO A 23 4.84 5.05 -12.65
N LYS A 24 4.05 4.26 -13.30
CA LYS A 24 3.57 2.99 -12.77
C LYS A 24 4.78 2.39 -12.08
N SER A 25 4.75 2.40 -10.77
CA SER A 25 5.85 1.84 -10.03
C SER A 25 6.03 0.47 -10.64
N MET A 26 7.22 0.16 -11.07
CA MET A 26 7.48 -1.15 -11.66
C MET A 26 7.19 -2.26 -10.65
N ASN A 27 7.00 -1.88 -9.42
CA ASN A 27 6.67 -2.73 -8.31
C ASN A 27 5.16 -2.97 -8.24
N GLN A 28 4.81 -4.15 -7.85
CA GLN A 28 3.43 -4.58 -7.62
C GLN A 28 3.31 -5.09 -6.19
N TYR A 29 2.11 -5.07 -5.68
CA TYR A 29 1.86 -5.71 -4.40
C TYR A 29 1.54 -7.18 -4.57
N PHE A 30 2.11 -7.98 -3.69
CA PHE A 30 1.86 -9.42 -3.60
C PHE A 30 1.29 -9.76 -2.23
N PHE A 31 0.34 -10.67 -2.18
CA PHE A 31 -0.04 -11.34 -0.95
C PHE A 31 0.89 -12.51 -0.72
N ALA A 32 1.49 -12.57 0.46
CA ALA A 32 2.24 -13.72 0.91
C ALA A 32 1.56 -14.29 2.14
N LYS A 33 1.02 -15.50 2.01
CA LYS A 33 0.45 -16.24 3.14
C LYS A 33 1.48 -17.27 3.59
N VAL A 34 1.83 -17.21 4.86
CA VAL A 34 2.84 -18.08 5.45
C VAL A 34 2.29 -18.79 6.69
N SER A 35 2.87 -19.93 7.00
CA SER A 35 2.68 -20.60 8.28
C SER A 35 4.02 -20.93 8.91
N PHE A 36 4.10 -20.89 10.23
CA PHE A 36 5.33 -21.10 10.97
C PHE A 36 5.04 -21.56 12.39
N LEU A 37 6.07 -22.00 13.07
CA LEU A 37 5.99 -22.37 14.48
C LEU A 37 6.51 -21.22 15.34
N ARG A 38 5.68 -20.79 16.29
CA ARG A 38 6.04 -19.78 17.28
C ARG A 38 6.00 -20.36 18.68
N GLN A 39 7.06 -20.11 19.41
CA GLN A 39 7.11 -20.47 20.83
C GLN A 39 6.34 -19.43 21.64
N GLN A 40 5.37 -19.89 22.40
CA GLN A 40 4.56 -19.06 23.28
C GLN A 40 5.33 -18.75 24.57
N ASN A 41 4.83 -17.77 25.33
CA ASN A 41 5.44 -17.37 26.60
C ASN A 41 5.45 -18.49 27.65
N ASP A 42 4.55 -19.45 27.55
CA ASP A 42 4.47 -20.63 28.41
C ASP A 42 5.41 -21.79 27.97
N GLY A 43 6.20 -21.56 26.91
CA GLY A 43 7.11 -22.55 26.35
C GLY A 43 6.49 -23.51 25.33
N THR A 44 5.17 -23.47 25.13
CA THR A 44 4.52 -24.31 24.11
C THR A 44 4.82 -23.82 22.71
N ILE A 45 4.82 -24.74 21.74
CA ILE A 45 5.02 -24.41 20.33
C ILE A 45 3.67 -24.48 19.64
N LYS A 46 3.30 -23.39 18.97
CA LYS A 46 2.04 -23.30 18.27
C LYS A 46 2.27 -22.98 16.80
N LYS A 47 1.51 -23.63 15.91
CA LYS A 47 1.50 -23.26 14.50
C LYS A 47 0.61 -22.06 14.31
N GLU A 48 1.15 -21.02 13.69
CA GLU A 48 0.46 -19.78 13.35
C GLU A 48 0.48 -19.58 11.84
N SER A 49 -0.46 -18.79 11.34
CA SER A 49 -0.53 -18.41 9.93
C SER A 49 -0.77 -16.91 9.84
N GLU A 50 0.04 -16.25 9.04
CA GLU A 50 -0.06 -14.81 8.82
C GLU A 50 -0.06 -14.50 7.33
N GLN A 51 -0.65 -13.34 6.99
CA GLN A 51 -0.68 -12.85 5.62
C GLN A 51 -0.03 -11.48 5.57
N TYR A 52 0.88 -11.31 4.64
CA TYR A 52 1.60 -10.07 4.41
C TYR A 52 1.28 -9.48 3.04
N LEU A 53 1.32 -8.16 2.95
CA LEU A 53 1.33 -7.45 1.68
C LEU A 53 2.75 -6.99 1.40
N VAL A 54 3.31 -7.41 0.28
CA VAL A 54 4.71 -7.15 -0.06
C VAL A 54 4.80 -6.39 -1.37
N ASP A 55 5.46 -5.25 -1.34
CA ASP A 55 5.82 -4.48 -2.53
C ASP A 55 7.08 -5.10 -3.15
N ALA A 56 6.95 -5.75 -4.29
CA ALA A 56 8.03 -6.48 -4.94
C ALA A 56 7.87 -6.50 -6.46
N MET A 57 8.91 -6.87 -7.16
CA MET A 57 8.91 -6.97 -8.63
C MET A 57 8.54 -8.37 -9.11
N SER A 58 8.64 -9.38 -8.26
CA SER A 58 8.42 -10.79 -8.63
C SER A 58 8.03 -11.65 -7.43
N PHE A 59 7.54 -12.85 -7.70
CA PHE A 59 7.29 -13.86 -6.68
C PHE A 59 8.54 -14.23 -5.90
N THR A 60 9.67 -14.39 -6.59
CA THR A 60 10.96 -14.72 -5.97
C THR A 60 11.43 -13.63 -5.01
N GLU A 61 11.28 -12.36 -5.39
CA GLU A 61 11.62 -11.25 -4.53
C GLU A 61 10.69 -11.17 -3.32
N THR A 62 9.40 -11.44 -3.53
CA THR A 62 8.41 -11.50 -2.43
C THR A 62 8.84 -12.54 -1.39
N GLU A 63 9.19 -13.73 -1.84
CA GLU A 63 9.66 -14.82 -0.96
C GLU A 63 10.91 -14.39 -0.20
N ALA A 64 11.91 -13.87 -0.89
CA ALA A 64 13.17 -13.43 -0.28
C ALA A 64 12.97 -12.33 0.77
N ARG A 65 12.04 -11.41 0.52
CA ARG A 65 11.73 -10.34 1.47
C ARG A 65 11.05 -10.86 2.72
N VAL A 66 10.06 -11.72 2.57
CA VAL A 66 9.38 -12.33 3.73
C VAL A 66 10.37 -13.13 4.58
N ILE A 67 11.25 -13.91 3.94
CA ILE A 67 12.30 -14.65 4.66
C ILE A 67 13.19 -13.68 5.46
N ARG A 68 13.56 -12.56 4.88
CA ARG A 68 14.41 -11.57 5.56
C ARG A 68 13.72 -10.92 6.75
N GLU A 69 12.44 -10.57 6.60
CA GLU A 69 11.70 -9.84 7.64
C GLU A 69 11.22 -10.75 8.79
N VAL A 70 10.84 -11.98 8.47
CA VAL A 70 10.15 -12.87 9.41
C VAL A 70 11.03 -14.07 9.80
N GLY A 71 11.89 -14.53 8.90
CA GLY A 71 12.59 -15.81 9.02
C GLY A 71 13.45 -15.94 10.26
N GLU A 72 14.04 -14.85 10.77
CA GLU A 72 14.87 -14.90 11.97
C GLU A 72 14.07 -15.01 13.27
N SER A 73 12.80 -14.60 13.25
CA SER A 73 11.95 -14.53 14.43
C SER A 73 11.07 -15.77 14.62
N VAL A 74 11.01 -16.66 13.63
CA VAL A 74 10.14 -17.83 13.66
C VAL A 74 10.88 -19.10 13.25
N ARG A 75 10.28 -20.26 13.55
CA ARG A 75 10.81 -21.58 13.15
C ARG A 75 9.91 -22.18 12.09
N ASP A 76 10.52 -22.96 11.20
CA ASP A 76 9.82 -23.71 10.18
C ASP A 76 8.83 -22.84 9.40
N LEU A 77 9.37 -21.81 8.73
CA LEU A 77 8.60 -20.93 7.87
C LEU A 77 8.25 -21.63 6.56
N TYR A 78 6.96 -21.73 6.26
CA TYR A 78 6.44 -22.29 5.03
C TYR A 78 5.57 -21.24 4.31
N PHE A 79 5.73 -21.17 2.99
CA PHE A 79 4.85 -20.37 2.14
C PHE A 79 3.63 -21.19 1.74
N ASP A 80 2.47 -20.83 2.25
CA ASP A 80 1.20 -21.46 1.85
C ASP A 80 0.77 -20.99 0.47
N SER A 81 0.97 -19.69 0.18
CA SER A 81 0.70 -19.12 -1.13
C SER A 81 1.37 -17.74 -1.31
N ILE A 82 1.71 -17.44 -2.56
CA ILE A 82 2.09 -16.10 -2.99
C ILE A 82 1.25 -15.78 -4.22
N ALA A 83 0.58 -14.63 -4.22
CA ALA A 83 -0.32 -14.23 -5.28
C ALA A 83 -0.24 -12.72 -5.55
N HIS A 84 -0.52 -12.31 -6.77
CA HIS A 84 -0.67 -10.90 -7.09
C HIS A 84 -1.82 -10.28 -6.29
N SER A 85 -1.59 -9.10 -5.76
CA SER A 85 -2.61 -8.33 -5.08
C SER A 85 -3.22 -7.30 -6.03
N PRO A 86 -4.53 -7.08 -5.99
CA PRO A 86 -5.18 -6.00 -6.74
C PRO A 86 -4.98 -4.63 -6.10
N ILE A 87 -4.39 -4.56 -4.90
CA ILE A 87 -4.17 -3.30 -4.19
C ILE A 87 -3.16 -2.47 -4.97
N GLN A 88 -3.50 -1.22 -5.22
CA GLN A 88 -2.68 -0.28 -5.99
C GLN A 88 -2.06 0.78 -5.11
N GLU A 89 -2.65 1.04 -3.96
CA GLU A 89 -2.21 2.10 -3.05
C GLU A 89 -2.41 1.69 -1.59
N VAL A 90 -1.48 2.10 -0.74
CA VAL A 90 -1.52 1.86 0.69
C VAL A 90 -1.44 3.20 1.42
N VAL A 91 -2.42 3.44 2.29
CA VAL A 91 -2.51 4.67 3.09
C VAL A 91 -2.45 4.30 4.56
N SER A 92 -1.42 4.73 5.25
CA SER A 92 -1.20 4.45 6.66
C SER A 92 -1.30 5.71 7.51
N TYR A 93 -2.06 5.63 8.59
CA TYR A 93 -2.15 6.67 9.61
C TYR A 93 -1.34 6.33 10.86
N GLY A 94 -0.80 5.11 10.94
CA GLY A 94 0.14 4.71 11.99
C GLY A 94 -0.47 4.54 13.39
N ASP A 95 -1.77 4.40 13.51
CA ASP A 95 -2.48 4.36 14.79
C ASP A 95 -3.19 3.02 15.08
N THR A 96 -3.18 2.10 14.13
CA THR A 96 -3.80 0.78 14.27
C THR A 96 -3.15 -0.22 13.32
N ASP A 97 -3.20 -1.48 13.68
CA ASP A 97 -2.66 -2.60 12.89
C ASP A 97 -3.73 -3.29 12.03
N LEU A 98 -4.98 -2.82 12.08
CA LEU A 98 -6.04 -3.38 11.26
C LEU A 98 -6.07 -2.73 9.89
N TRP A 99 -6.15 -3.54 8.85
CA TRP A 99 -6.13 -3.09 7.47
C TRP A 99 -7.44 -3.39 6.75
N PHE A 100 -7.97 -2.38 6.08
CA PHE A 100 -9.21 -2.45 5.31
C PHE A 100 -8.93 -2.21 3.83
N LYS A 101 -9.52 -3.04 2.99
CA LYS A 101 -9.46 -2.86 1.54
C LYS A 101 -10.69 -2.11 1.07
N CYS A 102 -10.47 -0.93 0.51
CA CYS A 102 -11.50 -0.08 -0.07
C CYS A 102 -11.53 -0.28 -1.58
N LYS A 103 -12.70 -0.63 -2.10
CA LYS A 103 -12.94 -0.64 -3.54
C LYS A 103 -13.47 0.72 -3.94
N VAL A 104 -12.75 1.40 -4.81
CA VAL A 104 -13.13 2.71 -5.35
C VAL A 104 -13.46 2.54 -6.83
N VAL A 105 -14.60 3.08 -7.25
CA VAL A 105 -15.02 3.04 -8.64
C VAL A 105 -15.20 4.48 -9.11
N TYR A 106 -14.58 4.81 -10.22
CA TYR A 106 -14.72 6.14 -10.83
C TYR A 106 -14.88 6.01 -12.35
N LYS A 107 -15.38 7.09 -12.96
CA LYS A 107 -15.51 7.15 -14.40
C LYS A 107 -14.31 7.89 -14.96
N ASP A 108 -13.68 7.26 -15.91
CA ASP A 108 -12.61 7.85 -16.69
C ASP A 108 -13.07 7.97 -18.15
N VAL A 109 -12.46 8.88 -18.89
CA VAL A 109 -12.72 9.03 -20.32
C VAL A 109 -11.55 8.48 -21.09
N ASP A 110 -11.84 7.50 -21.92
CA ASP A 110 -10.85 6.94 -22.83
C ASP A 110 -10.39 8.03 -23.81
N PRO A 111 -9.10 8.37 -23.82
CA PRO A 111 -8.60 9.47 -24.64
C PRO A 111 -8.70 9.20 -26.15
N ASP A 112 -8.75 7.95 -26.56
CA ASP A 112 -8.79 7.60 -27.98
C ASP A 112 -10.23 7.55 -28.52
N SER A 113 -11.15 7.02 -27.72
CA SER A 113 -12.56 6.83 -28.16
C SER A 113 -13.53 7.88 -27.62
N GLY A 114 -13.13 8.65 -26.60
CA GLY A 114 -13.99 9.62 -25.93
C GLY A 114 -15.11 8.98 -25.09
N LYS A 115 -15.12 7.66 -24.92
CA LYS A 115 -16.16 6.95 -24.19
C LYS A 115 -15.85 6.90 -22.70
N GLU A 116 -16.89 7.01 -21.90
CA GLU A 116 -16.78 6.81 -20.46
C GLU A 116 -16.46 5.33 -20.16
N LYS A 117 -15.46 5.13 -19.33
CA LYS A 117 -15.05 3.81 -18.84
C LYS A 117 -15.05 3.82 -17.31
N LYS A 118 -15.68 2.81 -16.73
CA LYS A 118 -15.57 2.59 -15.28
C LYS A 118 -14.24 1.95 -14.96
N THR A 119 -13.52 2.58 -14.07
CA THR A 119 -12.23 2.09 -13.58
C THR A 119 -12.36 1.79 -12.09
N THR A 120 -11.74 0.69 -11.67
CA THR A 120 -11.69 0.27 -10.27
C THR A 120 -10.30 0.44 -9.71
N LEU A 121 -10.23 1.07 -8.54
CA LEU A 121 -9.01 1.26 -7.76
C LEU A 121 -9.20 0.56 -6.40
N TYR A 122 -8.21 -0.19 -5.97
CA TYR A 122 -8.20 -0.79 -4.64
C TYR A 122 -7.17 -0.09 -3.77
N ILE A 123 -7.63 0.47 -2.66
CA ILE A 123 -6.80 1.17 -1.69
C ILE A 123 -6.84 0.40 -0.38
N LEU A 124 -5.69 0.19 0.23
CA LEU A 124 -5.57 -0.38 1.55
C LEU A 124 -5.38 0.75 2.57
N VAL A 125 -6.22 0.79 3.58
CA VAL A 125 -6.22 1.84 4.61
C VAL A 125 -6.22 1.18 5.97
N ASN A 126 -5.40 1.64 6.90
CA ASN A 126 -5.51 1.20 8.27
C ASN A 126 -6.56 2.03 9.03
N ALA A 127 -7.36 1.36 9.85
CA ALA A 127 -8.44 1.96 10.63
C ALA A 127 -8.86 1.03 11.77
N ASN A 128 -9.63 1.53 12.72
CA ASN A 128 -10.15 0.73 13.82
C ASN A 128 -11.43 -0.01 13.44
N ASP A 129 -12.17 0.53 12.48
CA ASP A 129 -13.41 -0.08 11.98
C ASP A 129 -13.70 0.32 10.54
N VAL A 130 -14.76 -0.28 9.99
CA VAL A 130 -15.16 -0.06 8.59
C VAL A 130 -15.55 1.40 8.31
N ASN A 131 -16.21 2.07 9.27
CA ASN A 131 -16.65 3.45 9.06
C ASN A 131 -15.45 4.39 9.01
N GLU A 132 -14.51 4.22 9.91
CA GLU A 132 -13.27 5.00 9.92
C GLU A 132 -12.46 4.74 8.64
N ALA A 133 -12.38 3.48 8.20
CA ALA A 133 -11.71 3.13 6.95
C ALA A 133 -12.35 3.82 5.74
N TYR A 134 -13.68 3.86 5.70
CA TYR A 134 -14.43 4.56 4.66
C TYR A 134 -14.11 6.06 4.67
N ASP A 135 -14.18 6.69 5.84
CA ASP A 135 -13.91 8.12 5.97
C ASP A 135 -12.47 8.49 5.61
N ARG A 136 -11.50 7.70 6.04
CA ARG A 136 -10.08 7.88 5.70
C ARG A 136 -9.84 7.71 4.21
N CYS A 137 -10.43 6.71 3.59
CA CYS A 137 -10.36 6.50 2.15
C CYS A 137 -10.97 7.69 1.39
N LYS A 138 -12.12 8.16 1.82
CA LYS A 138 -12.79 9.32 1.24
C LYS A 138 -11.97 10.59 1.38
N ASP A 139 -11.36 10.81 2.53
CA ASP A 139 -10.48 11.95 2.78
C ASP A 139 -9.23 11.91 1.90
N HIS A 140 -8.64 10.75 1.74
CA HIS A 140 -7.49 10.54 0.86
C HIS A 140 -7.82 10.89 -0.60
N LEU A 141 -9.05 10.60 -1.03
CA LEU A 141 -9.53 10.85 -2.39
C LEU A 141 -10.10 12.26 -2.62
N LYS A 142 -10.09 13.15 -1.63
CA LYS A 142 -10.63 14.51 -1.75
C LYS A 142 -9.99 15.32 -2.87
N SER A 143 -8.75 15.06 -3.20
CA SER A 143 -8.04 15.73 -4.28
C SER A 143 -8.38 15.17 -5.66
N MET A 144 -9.15 14.12 -5.74
CA MET A 144 -9.54 13.50 -7.00
C MET A 144 -10.54 14.39 -7.74
N LEU A 145 -10.22 14.74 -8.99
CA LEU A 145 -11.03 15.67 -9.78
C LEU A 145 -12.24 15.02 -10.45
N VAL A 146 -12.31 13.70 -10.43
CA VAL A 146 -13.42 12.95 -11.01
C VAL A 146 -14.33 12.40 -9.92
N PRO A 147 -15.64 12.32 -10.16
CA PRO A 147 -16.56 11.70 -9.22
C PRO A 147 -16.21 10.23 -9.00
N PHE A 148 -16.26 9.80 -7.75
CA PHE A 148 -15.97 8.43 -7.37
C PHE A 148 -17.02 7.90 -6.37
N GLU A 149 -17.08 6.59 -6.27
CA GLU A 149 -17.91 5.87 -5.31
C GLU A 149 -17.03 4.84 -4.58
N ILE A 150 -17.34 4.56 -3.33
CA ILE A 150 -16.69 3.52 -2.54
C ILE A 150 -17.75 2.45 -2.21
N PRO A 151 -18.04 1.55 -3.15
CA PRO A 151 -19.12 0.58 -2.97
C PRO A 151 -18.81 -0.51 -1.97
N LYS A 152 -17.54 -0.70 -1.58
CA LYS A 152 -17.15 -1.76 -0.68
C LYS A 152 -15.95 -1.39 0.16
N VAL A 153 -16.04 -1.67 1.44
CA VAL A 153 -14.94 -1.63 2.40
C VAL A 153 -14.97 -2.93 3.18
N GLU A 154 -13.87 -3.65 3.22
CA GLU A 154 -13.78 -4.94 3.91
C GLU A 154 -12.49 -5.05 4.71
N GLU A 155 -12.59 -5.63 5.89
CA GLU A 155 -11.43 -5.94 6.70
C GLU A 155 -10.59 -7.04 6.01
N THR A 156 -9.29 -6.92 6.12
CA THR A 156 -8.36 -7.91 5.55
C THR A 156 -7.64 -8.68 6.65
N ALA A 157 -7.09 -9.82 6.29
CA ALA A 157 -6.25 -10.61 7.19
C ALA A 157 -4.77 -10.19 7.13
N ILE A 158 -4.46 -9.04 6.52
CA ILE A 158 -3.09 -8.57 6.39
C ILE A 158 -2.58 -8.16 7.77
N CYS A 159 -1.49 -8.80 8.22
CA CYS A 159 -0.86 -8.52 9.49
C CYS A 159 0.14 -7.39 9.37
N GLU A 160 0.89 -7.34 8.27
CA GLU A 160 1.93 -6.35 8.05
C GLU A 160 2.18 -6.10 6.57
N ILE A 161 2.77 -4.93 6.27
CA ILE A 161 3.06 -4.49 4.91
C ILE A 161 4.55 -4.19 4.80
N TYR A 162 5.20 -4.88 3.87
CA TYR A 162 6.61 -4.67 3.54
C TYR A 162 6.72 -3.83 2.27
N GLN A 163 6.92 -2.53 2.43
CA GLN A 163 7.09 -1.61 1.30
C GLN A 163 8.52 -1.65 0.78
N TYR A 164 8.67 -1.37 -0.51
CA TYR A 164 9.99 -1.26 -1.11
C TYR A 164 10.66 0.03 -0.65
N GLU A 165 11.70 -0.11 0.10
CA GLU A 165 12.57 1.00 0.43
C GLU A 165 13.50 1.25 -0.75
N LYS A 166 13.32 2.37 -1.43
CA LYS A 166 14.28 2.79 -2.43
C LYS A 166 15.62 2.95 -1.75
N PRO A 167 16.70 2.34 -2.28
CA PRO A 167 18.02 2.56 -1.72
C PRO A 167 18.31 4.05 -1.76
N VAL A 168 18.62 4.61 -0.61
CA VAL A 168 19.07 6.00 -0.52
C VAL A 168 20.40 6.08 -1.29
N PRO A 169 20.51 6.94 -2.31
CA PRO A 169 21.76 7.07 -3.04
C PRO A 169 22.89 7.37 -2.07
N ALA A 170 23.94 6.59 -2.19
CA ALA A 170 25.15 6.82 -1.38
C ALA A 170 25.66 8.22 -1.63
N GLY A 171 25.53 9.10 -0.69
CA GLY A 171 25.91 10.52 -0.80
C GLY A 171 25.02 11.48 -0.02
N TYR A 172 23.90 10.97 0.47
CA TYR A 172 23.00 11.77 1.31
C TYR A 172 23.16 11.52 2.82
N LEU A 173 24.17 10.76 3.21
CA LEU A 173 24.56 10.70 4.61
C LEU A 173 25.34 11.99 4.92
N LYS A 174 24.62 13.04 5.26
CA LYS A 174 25.27 14.20 5.91
C LYS A 174 25.80 13.71 7.24
N ARG A 175 27.08 13.85 7.40
CA ARG A 175 27.74 13.69 8.69
C ARG A 175 27.17 14.67 9.70
#